data_b1c4ade6cc0c1b0f32f9b745bd19d68a
#
_entry.id   b1c4ade6cc0c1b0f32f9b745bd19d68a
#
_cell.length_a   1.000
_cell.length_b   1.000
_cell.length_c   1.000
_cell.angle_alpha   90.00
_cell.angle_beta   90.00
_cell.angle_gamma   90.00
#
_symmetry.space_group_name_H-M   'P 1'
#
loop_
_entity.id
_entity.type
_entity.pdbx_description
1 polymer ?
#
loop_
_entity_poly.entity_id
_entity_poly.type
_entity_poly.pdbx_seq_one_letter_code
_entity_poly.pdbx_strand_id
1 'polypeptide(L)'
;MVRPFYTLRESRPRDGFRALGFMVAPQAGTVDGVNEKSLAITLDYAFVTDSSPPNPVVTMLIADALASCATVAEAVQQIMARPRWGAGQLMLADASGDLASVEL
;
A
#
# COMPACT_ATOMS: atom_id res chain seq x y z
N MET A 1 11.97 -4.91 -18.46
CA MET A 1 12.55 -4.49 -17.16
C MET A 1 11.98 -3.14 -16.77
N VAL A 2 11.53 -3.02 -15.52
CA VAL A 2 10.88 -1.80 -15.02
C VAL A 2 11.83 -0.86 -14.28
N ARG A 3 13.12 -1.17 -14.25
CA ARG A 3 14.11 -0.42 -13.50
C ARG A 3 14.10 1.10 -13.77
N PRO A 4 13.99 1.58 -15.02
CA PRO A 4 13.95 3.03 -15.30
C PRO A 4 12.72 3.73 -14.74
N PHE A 5 11.66 2.99 -14.41
CA PHE A 5 10.40 3.53 -13.93
C PHE A 5 10.22 3.36 -12.43
N TYR A 6 11.14 2.66 -11.77
CA TYR A 6 11.12 2.47 -10.33
C TYR A 6 11.61 3.73 -9.64
N THR A 7 10.78 4.26 -8.74
CA THR A 7 11.06 5.52 -8.05
C THR A 7 10.90 5.32 -6.55
N LEU A 8 11.89 5.76 -5.80
CA LEU A 8 11.79 5.89 -4.34
C LEU A 8 11.21 7.26 -4.03
N ARG A 9 10.11 7.30 -3.29
CA ARG A 9 9.41 8.52 -2.96
C ARG A 9 9.28 8.68 -1.45
N GLU A 10 9.64 9.86 -0.95
CA GLU A 10 9.30 10.27 0.40
C GLU A 10 8.01 11.07 0.36
N SER A 11 7.04 10.65 1.17
CA SER A 11 5.73 11.30 1.27
C SER A 11 5.59 11.96 2.63
N ARG A 12 5.16 13.21 2.62
CA ARG A 12 4.96 14.01 3.84
C ARG A 12 3.58 14.66 3.81
N PRO A 13 2.49 13.89 4.00
CA PRO A 13 1.17 14.47 3.99
C PRO A 13 0.99 15.44 5.18
N ARG A 14 0.17 16.50 4.98
CA ARG A 14 -0.03 17.53 5.99
C ARG A 14 -0.58 16.96 7.31
N ASP A 15 -1.57 16.08 7.20
CA ASP A 15 -2.28 15.53 8.35
C ASP A 15 -2.11 14.02 8.47
N GLY A 16 -0.99 13.50 7.98
CA GLY A 16 -0.71 12.08 8.00
C GLY A 16 0.73 11.75 8.34
N PHE A 17 1.03 10.47 8.38
CA PHE A 17 2.37 9.99 8.68
C PHE A 17 3.28 10.12 7.45
N ARG A 18 4.54 10.47 7.71
CA ARG A 18 5.56 10.41 6.66
C ARG A 18 5.82 8.96 6.29
N ALA A 19 6.05 8.74 5.01
CA ALA A 19 6.31 7.41 4.50
C ALA A 19 7.40 7.45 3.43
N LEU A 20 8.12 6.33 3.31
CA LEU A 20 9.09 6.09 2.25
C LEU A 20 8.61 4.87 1.48
N GLY A 21 8.50 4.99 0.18
CA GLY A 21 7.96 3.89 -0.62
C GLY A 21 8.46 3.87 -2.04
N PHE A 22 8.40 2.67 -2.62
CA PHE A 22 8.65 2.49 -4.03
C PHE A 22 7.36 2.60 -4.81
N MET A 23 7.45 3.23 -5.96
CA MET A 23 6.37 3.34 -6.92
C MET A 23 6.92 3.03 -8.32
N VAL A 24 6.04 2.65 -9.21
CA VAL A 24 6.38 2.42 -10.61
C VAL A 24 5.70 3.51 -11.42
N ALA A 25 6.48 4.45 -11.94
CA ALA A 25 5.95 5.55 -12.73
C ALA A 25 5.35 5.01 -14.04
N PRO A 26 4.23 5.55 -14.52
CA PRO A 26 3.47 6.67 -13.98
C PRO A 26 2.33 6.28 -13.02
N GLN A 27 2.34 5.07 -12.48
CA GLN A 27 1.29 4.58 -11.61
C GLN A 27 1.24 5.36 -10.30
N ALA A 28 0.04 5.70 -9.86
CA ALA A 28 -0.15 6.37 -8.58
C ALA A 28 -0.09 5.39 -7.41
N GLY A 29 0.32 5.88 -6.25
CA GLY A 29 0.32 5.10 -5.03
C GLY A 29 1.68 4.52 -4.70
N THR A 30 1.67 3.47 -3.89
CA THR A 30 2.88 2.82 -3.37
C THR A 30 2.79 1.32 -3.58
N VAL A 31 3.87 0.71 -4.06
CA VAL A 31 3.98 -0.74 -4.19
C VAL A 31 4.49 -1.33 -2.88
N ASP A 32 5.64 -0.88 -2.43
CA ASP A 32 6.25 -1.30 -1.17
C ASP A 32 6.61 -0.05 -0.38
N GLY A 33 6.32 -0.04 0.91
CA GLY A 33 6.64 1.14 1.69
C GLY A 33 6.62 0.91 3.19
N VAL A 34 7.16 1.90 3.91
CA VAL A 34 7.19 1.95 5.36
C VAL A 34 6.89 3.38 5.81
N ASN A 35 6.13 3.53 6.90
CA ASN A 35 5.85 4.84 7.46
C ASN A 35 6.64 5.12 8.74
N GLU A 36 6.52 6.36 9.24
CA GLU A 36 7.26 6.79 10.43
C GLU A 36 6.84 6.06 11.72
N LYS A 37 5.73 5.35 11.69
CA LYS A 37 5.27 4.51 12.80
C LYS A 37 5.79 3.08 12.70
N SER A 38 6.65 2.82 11.73
CA SER A 38 7.22 1.50 11.45
C SER A 38 6.22 0.48 10.94
N LEU A 39 5.12 0.92 10.35
CA LEU A 39 4.24 0.05 9.57
C LEU A 39 4.84 -0.14 8.17
N ALA A 40 5.06 -1.38 7.78
CA ALA A 40 5.57 -1.74 6.46
C ALA A 40 4.53 -2.56 5.71
N ILE A 41 4.35 -2.26 4.43
CA ILE A 41 3.43 -2.97 3.54
C ILE A 41 4.15 -3.25 2.23
N THR A 42 4.09 -4.51 1.78
CA THR A 42 4.60 -4.92 0.47
C THR A 42 3.48 -5.52 -0.36
N LEU A 43 3.57 -5.37 -1.67
CA LEU A 43 2.57 -5.83 -2.61
C LEU A 43 3.18 -6.79 -3.62
N ASP A 44 2.53 -7.94 -3.77
CA ASP A 44 2.77 -8.87 -4.87
C ASP A 44 1.52 -8.89 -5.76
N TYR A 45 1.66 -8.48 -7.02
CA TYR A 45 0.52 -8.35 -7.93
C TYR A 45 -0.05 -9.70 -8.33
N ALA A 46 -1.37 -9.77 -8.44
CA ALA A 46 -2.08 -10.84 -9.09
C ALA A 46 -2.84 -10.30 -10.30
N PHE A 47 -2.91 -11.11 -11.36
CA PHE A 47 -3.71 -10.78 -12.54
C PHE A 47 -5.15 -11.16 -12.28
N VAL A 48 -6.06 -10.22 -12.53
CA VAL A 48 -7.50 -10.44 -12.44
C VAL A 48 -8.18 -9.95 -13.69
N THR A 49 -9.30 -10.56 -14.00
CA THR A 49 -10.13 -10.16 -15.14
C THR A 49 -11.18 -9.11 -14.76
N ASP A 50 -11.25 -8.76 -13.50
CA ASP A 50 -12.20 -7.76 -13.04
C ASP A 50 -11.75 -6.37 -13.48
N SER A 51 -12.65 -5.64 -14.10
CA SER A 51 -12.43 -4.30 -14.61
C SER A 51 -13.52 -3.35 -14.15
N SER A 52 -13.88 -3.37 -12.88
CA SER A 52 -14.97 -2.57 -12.35
C SER A 52 -14.48 -1.22 -11.79
N PRO A 53 -14.14 -0.25 -12.66
CA PRO A 53 -13.91 1.12 -12.21
C PRO A 53 -15.26 1.73 -11.75
N PRO A 54 -15.26 2.80 -10.95
CA PRO A 54 -14.13 3.69 -10.67
C PRO A 54 -13.48 3.47 -9.30
N ASN A 55 -13.31 2.25 -8.85
CA ASN A 55 -12.71 1.99 -7.55
C ASN A 55 -11.21 2.33 -7.53
N PRO A 56 -10.68 2.75 -6.37
CA PRO A 56 -9.25 3.00 -6.24
C PRO A 56 -8.42 1.76 -6.52
N VAL A 57 -7.31 1.94 -7.19
CA VAL A 57 -6.34 0.87 -7.41
C VAL A 57 -5.64 0.51 -6.10
N VAL A 58 -5.22 -0.76 -5.97
CA VAL A 58 -4.63 -1.30 -4.73
C VAL A 58 -3.45 -0.46 -4.23
N THR A 59 -2.60 0.05 -5.12
CA THR A 59 -1.46 0.88 -4.73
C THR A 59 -1.86 2.18 -4.03
N MET A 60 -3.03 2.73 -4.35
CA MET A 60 -3.57 3.90 -3.65
C MET A 60 -4.01 3.54 -2.23
N LEU A 61 -4.58 2.34 -2.05
CA LEU A 61 -4.97 1.86 -0.72
C LEU A 61 -3.74 1.68 0.19
N ILE A 62 -2.63 1.22 -0.37
CA ILE A 62 -1.37 1.09 0.36
C ILE A 62 -0.87 2.47 0.79
N ALA A 63 -0.84 3.44 -0.13
CA ALA A 63 -0.40 4.79 0.18
C ALA A 63 -1.26 5.44 1.28
N ASP A 64 -2.58 5.27 1.19
CA ASP A 64 -3.52 5.79 2.19
C ASP A 64 -3.32 5.13 3.55
N ALA A 65 -3.11 3.82 3.59
CA ALA A 65 -2.87 3.10 4.84
C ALA A 65 -1.56 3.55 5.50
N LEU A 66 -0.50 3.74 4.73
CA LEU A 66 0.77 4.25 5.26
C LEU A 66 0.64 5.68 5.80
N ALA A 67 -0.24 6.49 5.22
CA ALA A 67 -0.47 7.85 5.67
C ALA A 67 -1.29 7.94 6.96
N SER A 68 -2.07 6.92 7.29
CA SER A 68 -3.08 7.01 8.37
C SER A 68 -3.02 5.91 9.42
N CYS A 69 -2.29 4.82 9.18
CA CYS A 69 -2.28 3.66 10.08
C CYS A 69 -0.91 3.48 10.74
N ALA A 70 -0.90 3.11 12.00
CA ALA A 70 0.32 2.83 12.75
C ALA A 70 0.57 1.33 12.94
N THR A 71 -0.47 0.51 12.85
CA THR A 71 -0.41 -0.91 13.16
C THR A 71 -0.96 -1.76 12.02
N VAL A 72 -0.55 -3.03 12.01
CA VAL A 72 -1.09 -4.02 11.06
C VAL A 72 -2.61 -4.11 11.16
N ALA A 73 -3.15 -4.16 12.38
CA ALA A 73 -4.60 -4.29 12.58
C ALA A 73 -5.37 -3.11 11.97
N GLU A 74 -4.89 -1.89 12.18
CA GLU A 74 -5.52 -0.69 11.60
C GLU A 74 -5.48 -0.72 10.07
N ALA A 75 -4.33 -1.09 9.51
CA ALA A 75 -4.15 -1.12 8.06
C ALA A 75 -5.03 -2.18 7.40
N VAL A 76 -5.09 -3.39 7.97
CA VAL A 76 -5.94 -4.46 7.45
C VAL A 76 -7.41 -4.04 7.48
N GLN A 77 -7.86 -3.47 8.58
CA GLN A 77 -9.25 -3.01 8.71
C GLN A 77 -9.57 -1.94 7.66
N GLN A 78 -8.70 -0.95 7.50
CA GLN A 78 -8.91 0.13 6.54
C GLN A 78 -8.93 -0.37 5.10
N ILE A 79 -7.97 -1.21 4.72
CA ILE A 79 -7.85 -1.71 3.36
C ILE A 79 -9.04 -2.62 3.02
N MET A 80 -9.40 -3.52 3.91
CA MET A 80 -10.51 -4.47 3.65
C MET A 80 -11.88 -3.81 3.62
N ALA A 81 -12.04 -2.66 4.28
CA ALA A 81 -13.31 -1.93 4.29
C ALA A 81 -13.55 -1.11 3.01
N ARG A 82 -12.56 -0.94 2.15
CA ARG A 82 -12.67 -0.07 0.97
C ARG A 82 -12.88 -0.88 -0.31
N PRO A 83 -13.74 -0.40 -1.21
CA PRO A 83 -13.80 -0.97 -2.55
C PRO A 83 -12.48 -0.71 -3.27
N ARG A 84 -12.10 -1.63 -4.16
CA ARG A 84 -10.81 -1.55 -4.84
C ARG A 84 -10.87 -2.13 -6.23
N TRP A 85 -9.92 -1.70 -7.06
CA TRP A 85 -9.69 -2.24 -8.39
C TRP A 85 -8.33 -2.91 -8.41
N GLY A 86 -8.25 -4.09 -9.00
CA GLY A 86 -7.04 -4.89 -9.05
C GLY A 86 -7.00 -5.92 -7.93
N ALA A 87 -5.96 -6.74 -7.94
CA ALA A 87 -5.76 -7.78 -6.95
C ALA A 87 -4.29 -7.92 -6.63
N GLY A 88 -4.01 -8.56 -5.51
CA GLY A 88 -2.65 -8.81 -5.08
C GLY A 88 -2.63 -9.45 -3.72
N GLN A 89 -1.43 -9.78 -3.28
CA GLN A 89 -1.20 -10.25 -1.93
C GLN A 89 -0.38 -9.21 -1.20
N LEU A 90 -0.87 -8.79 -0.04
CA LEU A 90 -0.15 -7.85 0.81
C LEU A 90 0.50 -8.58 1.96
N MET A 91 1.73 -8.19 2.27
CA MET A 91 2.40 -8.56 3.51
C MET A 91 2.55 -7.32 4.35
N LEU A 92 2.15 -7.38 5.61
CA LEU A 92 2.20 -6.25 6.52
C LEU A 92 2.97 -6.63 7.78
N ALA A 93 3.72 -5.67 8.30
CA ALA A 93 4.46 -5.82 9.56
C ALA A 93 4.47 -4.49 10.29
N ASP A 94 4.50 -4.52 11.62
CA ASP A 94 4.60 -3.29 12.41
C ASP A 94 5.63 -3.41 13.55
N ALA A 95 5.82 -2.32 14.27
CA ALA A 95 6.82 -2.23 15.33
C ALA A 95 6.55 -3.17 16.51
N SER A 96 5.31 -3.62 16.68
CA SER A 96 4.96 -4.55 17.76
C SER A 96 5.36 -6.00 17.46
N GLY A 97 5.73 -6.29 16.22
CA GLY A 97 6.03 -7.62 15.75
C GLY A 97 4.84 -8.34 15.11
N ASP A 98 3.69 -7.67 14.98
CA ASP A 98 2.55 -8.23 14.29
C ASP A 98 2.83 -8.36 12.80
N LEU A 99 2.37 -9.47 12.23
CA LEU A 99 2.48 -9.78 10.81
C LEU A 99 1.11 -10.18 10.28
N ALA A 100 0.86 -9.83 9.03
CA ALA A 100 -0.35 -10.28 8.33
C ALA A 100 -0.04 -10.51 6.86
N SER A 101 -0.76 -11.46 6.28
CA SER A 101 -0.82 -11.69 4.84
C SER A 101 -2.27 -11.54 4.42
N VAL A 102 -2.54 -10.68 3.47
CA VAL A 102 -3.89 -10.37 3.03
C VAL A 102 -3.98 -10.57 1.53
N GLU A 103 -4.94 -11.38 1.13
CA GLU A 103 -5.24 -11.59 -0.28
C GLU A 103 -6.43 -10.70 -0.67
N LEU A 104 -6.25 -9.92 -1.73
CA LEU A 104 -7.22 -8.97 -2.21
C LEU A 104 -7.90 -9.45 -3.49
#